data_97573a4ce47d87f07c058f0592544896
#
_entry.id   97573a4ce47d87f07c058f0592544896
#
_cell.length_a   1.000
_cell.length_b   1.000
_cell.length_c   1.000
_cell.angle_alpha   90.00
_cell.angle_beta   90.00
_cell.angle_gamma   90.00
#
_symmetry.space_group_name_H-M   'P 1'
#
loop_
_entity.id
_entity.type
_entity.pdbx_description
1 polymer ?
#
loop_
_entity_poly.entity_id
_entity_poly.type
_entity_poly.pdbx_seq_one_letter_code
_entity_poly.pdbx_strand_id
1 'polypeptide(L)'
;MISVFDIFKIGIGPSSSHTVGPMKAGKQFTDDLIAQRLLENVTKVVVDVYGSLSLTGKGHHTDIAIIMGLAGNLPDTVDIDSIPGFIQDVNTHSRLMLASGAHEVAFPVDQCMNFHADNLPLHENGMRITALANDEVIYSQTYYSIGGGFIVDEAHFGQTQTSTTPVPYPYKTAADLQRHCRETGLSLSGLMMKNELALHSKEALEAHFTQVWDVMRGGIERGTTTEGVLPGKLRVPRRAAALRRMLVSHDKTDADPMNVVDWINMFALAVNEENAAGGRVVTAPTNGACGIVPAVLAYYDKFIREVNANSLARYLLVASAIGSLYKMNASISGAEVGCQGEVGVACSMAAAGLAELLGGSPAQVCIAAEIGMEHNLGLTCDPVAGQVQVPCIERNAIASVKAVNAARMALRRTSEPRVCLDKVIETMFETGKDMNARYRETSRGGLAVKVVACD
;
A
#
# COMPACT_ATOMS: atom_id res chain seq x y z
N MET A 1 1.68 19.75 -0.54
CA MET A 1 1.78 18.79 0.59
C MET A 1 1.08 17.50 0.18
N ILE A 2 1.64 16.37 0.54
CA ILE A 2 0.96 15.06 0.43
C ILE A 2 0.03 14.94 1.65
N SER A 3 -1.26 14.68 1.39
CA SER A 3 -2.30 14.62 2.42
C SER A 3 -2.40 13.22 3.04
N VAL A 4 -3.01 13.15 4.21
CA VAL A 4 -3.42 11.86 4.84
C VAL A 4 -4.33 11.05 3.91
N PHE A 5 -5.11 11.68 3.05
CA PHE A 5 -5.92 11.03 2.03
C PHE A 5 -5.09 10.35 0.93
N ASP A 6 -3.88 10.86 0.68
CA ASP A 6 -2.99 10.30 -0.33
C ASP A 6 -2.19 9.09 0.20
N ILE A 7 -1.91 9.06 1.50
CA ILE A 7 -1.13 8.00 2.15
C ILE A 7 -2.03 6.82 2.54
N PHE A 8 -3.20 7.10 3.13
CA PHE A 8 -4.16 6.07 3.53
C PHE A 8 -5.34 6.04 2.57
N LYS A 9 -5.34 5.07 1.69
CA LYS A 9 -6.39 4.85 0.68
C LYS A 9 -7.05 3.51 0.89
N ILE A 10 -8.37 3.50 0.81
CA ILE A 10 -9.13 2.25 0.82
C ILE A 10 -9.06 1.64 -0.57
N GLY A 11 -8.78 0.36 -0.62
CA GLY A 11 -8.66 -0.39 -1.86
C GLY A 11 -8.80 -1.89 -1.65
N ILE A 12 -8.29 -2.63 -2.60
CA ILE A 12 -8.30 -4.09 -2.58
C ILE A 12 -6.89 -4.65 -2.77
N GLY A 13 -6.65 -5.85 -2.21
CA GLY A 13 -5.41 -6.57 -2.45
C GLY A 13 -5.31 -7.19 -3.85
N PRO A 14 -4.15 -7.75 -4.17
CA PRO A 14 -3.00 -7.88 -3.26
C PRO A 14 -1.96 -6.75 -3.30
N SER A 15 -1.95 -5.89 -4.32
CA SER A 15 -0.87 -4.92 -4.51
C SER A 15 -1.36 -3.51 -4.82
N SER A 16 -0.77 -2.50 -4.19
CA SER A 16 -1.07 -1.10 -4.53
C SER A 16 -0.52 -0.70 -5.91
N SER A 17 0.69 -1.12 -6.24
CA SER A 17 1.32 -0.80 -7.54
C SER A 17 0.82 -1.70 -8.68
N HIS A 18 0.53 -2.97 -8.40
CA HIS A 18 0.21 -3.97 -9.42
C HIS A 18 -1.28 -4.33 -9.51
N THR A 19 -2.11 -3.86 -8.58
CA THR A 19 -3.57 -4.07 -8.57
C THR A 19 -4.32 -2.74 -8.53
N VAL A 20 -4.14 -1.95 -7.47
CA VAL A 20 -4.86 -0.68 -7.26
C VAL A 20 -4.51 0.34 -8.35
N GLY A 21 -3.23 0.57 -8.63
CA GLY A 21 -2.80 1.48 -9.69
C GLY A 21 -3.34 1.10 -11.07
N PRO A 22 -3.16 -0.15 -11.52
CA PRO A 22 -3.74 -0.62 -12.78
C PRO A 22 -5.26 -0.51 -12.88
N MET A 23 -6.01 -0.76 -11.81
CA MET A 23 -7.46 -0.54 -11.83
C MET A 23 -7.81 0.93 -12.04
N LYS A 24 -7.13 1.82 -11.35
CA LYS A 24 -7.31 3.27 -11.56
C LYS A 24 -6.96 3.69 -12.98
N ALA A 25 -5.90 3.13 -13.57
CA ALA A 25 -5.52 3.43 -14.95
C ALA A 25 -6.60 2.98 -15.94
N GLY A 26 -7.18 1.80 -15.76
CA GLY A 26 -8.31 1.33 -16.57
C GLY A 26 -9.53 2.25 -16.45
N LYS A 27 -9.87 2.67 -15.24
CA LYS A 27 -10.97 3.63 -14.98
C LYS A 27 -10.69 4.98 -15.63
N GLN A 28 -9.47 5.52 -15.47
CA GLN A 28 -9.08 6.80 -16.05
C GLN A 28 -9.17 6.77 -17.59
N PHE A 29 -8.76 5.67 -18.19
CA PHE A 29 -8.83 5.48 -19.65
C PHE A 29 -10.28 5.58 -20.16
N THR A 30 -11.22 4.93 -19.52
CA THR A 30 -12.64 5.02 -19.90
C THR A 30 -13.23 6.38 -19.61
N ASP A 31 -12.83 7.05 -18.54
CA ASP A 31 -13.24 8.43 -18.25
C ASP A 31 -12.75 9.40 -19.36
N ASP A 32 -11.52 9.21 -19.83
CA ASP A 32 -10.98 10.00 -20.95
C ASP A 32 -11.73 9.76 -22.25
N LEU A 33 -12.10 8.50 -22.54
CA LEU A 33 -12.93 8.18 -23.72
C LEU A 33 -14.29 8.87 -23.66
N ILE A 34 -14.91 8.93 -22.49
CA ILE A 34 -16.20 9.65 -22.28
C ILE A 34 -15.99 11.15 -22.47
N ALA A 35 -14.97 11.73 -21.85
CA ALA A 35 -14.69 13.17 -21.93
C ALA A 35 -14.43 13.62 -23.36
N GLN A 36 -13.77 12.79 -24.17
CA GLN A 36 -13.47 13.06 -25.58
C GLN A 36 -14.59 12.62 -26.53
N ARG A 37 -15.68 12.09 -26.02
CA ARG A 37 -16.83 11.59 -26.82
C ARG A 37 -16.45 10.49 -27.82
N LEU A 38 -15.50 9.63 -27.42
CA LEU A 38 -15.01 8.54 -28.27
C LEU A 38 -15.60 7.18 -27.88
N LEU A 39 -16.18 7.04 -26.69
CA LEU A 39 -16.60 5.75 -26.12
C LEU A 39 -17.49 4.94 -27.07
N GLU A 40 -18.48 5.58 -27.68
CA GLU A 40 -19.45 4.90 -28.57
C GLU A 40 -18.83 4.38 -29.87
N ASN A 41 -17.68 4.90 -30.24
CA ASN A 41 -16.96 4.50 -31.46
C ASN A 41 -15.99 3.32 -31.24
N VAL A 42 -15.72 2.97 -29.99
CA VAL A 42 -14.78 1.90 -29.66
C VAL A 42 -15.38 0.54 -30.00
N THR A 43 -14.66 -0.25 -30.79
CA THR A 43 -15.04 -1.63 -31.11
C THR A 43 -14.19 -2.66 -30.35
N LYS A 44 -12.97 -2.30 -29.97
CA LYS A 44 -12.00 -3.18 -29.31
C LYS A 44 -11.08 -2.37 -28.40
N VAL A 45 -10.67 -2.94 -27.28
CA VAL A 45 -9.64 -2.39 -26.38
C VAL A 45 -8.51 -3.38 -26.26
N VAL A 46 -7.28 -2.91 -26.37
CA VAL A 46 -6.05 -3.70 -26.21
C VAL A 46 -5.24 -3.13 -25.05
N VAL A 47 -4.78 -4.00 -24.18
CA VAL A 47 -3.97 -3.67 -23.00
C VAL A 47 -2.60 -4.32 -23.15
N ASP A 48 -1.55 -3.52 -23.07
CA ASP A 48 -0.16 -3.97 -23.05
C ASP A 48 0.47 -3.62 -21.70
N VAL A 49 0.96 -4.65 -21.00
CA VAL A 49 1.57 -4.54 -19.67
C VAL A 49 3.06 -4.82 -19.78
N TYR A 50 3.89 -4.00 -19.13
CA TYR A 50 5.35 -4.01 -19.29
C TYR A 50 6.09 -4.17 -17.96
N GLY A 51 7.34 -4.62 -18.03
CA GLY A 51 8.29 -4.65 -16.93
C GLY A 51 7.80 -5.42 -15.71
N SER A 52 7.94 -4.83 -14.52
CA SER A 52 7.54 -5.47 -13.27
C SER A 52 6.04 -5.78 -13.22
N LEU A 53 5.19 -4.91 -13.77
CA LEU A 53 3.74 -5.17 -13.91
C LEU A 53 3.45 -6.45 -14.71
N SER A 54 4.25 -6.74 -15.71
CA SER A 54 4.11 -7.95 -16.52
C SER A 54 4.69 -9.18 -15.82
N LEU A 55 5.90 -9.06 -15.29
CA LEU A 55 6.65 -10.19 -14.72
C LEU A 55 5.97 -10.81 -13.50
N THR A 56 5.32 -10.00 -12.69
CA THR A 56 4.60 -10.42 -11.49
C THR A 56 3.08 -10.21 -11.59
N GLY A 57 2.60 -9.72 -12.72
CA GLY A 57 1.23 -9.24 -12.90
C GLY A 57 0.15 -10.28 -12.64
N LYS A 58 0.34 -11.50 -13.09
CA LYS A 58 -0.64 -12.58 -12.83
C LYS A 58 -0.74 -12.94 -11.36
N GLY A 59 0.38 -12.91 -10.63
CA GLY A 59 0.41 -13.14 -9.19
C GLY A 59 -0.23 -12.00 -8.39
N HIS A 60 -0.27 -10.80 -8.96
CA HIS A 60 -0.86 -9.60 -8.37
C HIS A 60 -2.26 -9.26 -8.93
N HIS A 61 -2.85 -10.12 -9.75
CA HIS A 61 -4.14 -9.91 -10.41
C HIS A 61 -4.21 -8.61 -11.24
N THR A 62 -3.11 -8.24 -11.89
CA THR A 62 -3.02 -6.99 -12.66
C THR A 62 -3.98 -6.97 -13.85
N ASP A 63 -4.11 -8.07 -14.57
CA ASP A 63 -5.07 -8.25 -15.67
C ASP A 63 -6.52 -8.06 -15.20
N ILE A 64 -6.89 -8.72 -14.12
CA ILE A 64 -8.21 -8.61 -13.49
C ILE A 64 -8.49 -7.15 -13.09
N ALA A 65 -7.52 -6.50 -12.46
CA ALA A 65 -7.64 -5.13 -12.01
C ALA A 65 -7.89 -4.14 -13.17
N ILE A 66 -7.15 -4.27 -14.27
CA ILE A 66 -7.31 -3.41 -15.45
C ILE A 66 -8.70 -3.64 -16.07
N ILE A 67 -9.13 -4.88 -16.22
CA ILE A 67 -10.46 -5.23 -16.74
C ILE A 67 -11.55 -4.60 -15.87
N MET A 68 -11.46 -4.74 -14.55
CA MET A 68 -12.43 -4.14 -13.62
C MET A 68 -12.43 -2.62 -13.68
N GLY A 69 -11.28 -2.00 -13.86
CA GLY A 69 -11.15 -0.54 -14.06
C GLY A 69 -11.82 -0.08 -15.37
N LEU A 70 -11.56 -0.76 -16.47
CA LEU A 70 -12.20 -0.52 -17.77
C LEU A 70 -13.73 -0.69 -17.68
N ALA A 71 -14.20 -1.62 -16.86
CA ALA A 71 -15.63 -1.81 -16.58
C ALA A 71 -16.25 -0.67 -15.75
N GLY A 72 -15.46 0.29 -15.26
CA GLY A 72 -15.92 1.45 -14.50
C GLY A 72 -15.75 1.36 -13.00
N ASN A 73 -15.05 0.35 -12.50
CA ASN A 73 -14.85 0.17 -11.06
C ASN A 73 -13.62 0.91 -10.54
N LEU A 74 -13.70 1.34 -9.29
CA LEU A 74 -12.60 1.88 -8.51
C LEU A 74 -12.23 0.94 -7.36
N PRO A 75 -10.97 0.94 -6.91
CA PRO A 75 -10.53 0.03 -5.85
C PRO A 75 -11.26 0.18 -4.51
N ASP A 76 -11.71 1.39 -4.19
CA ASP A 76 -12.39 1.71 -2.93
C ASP A 76 -13.88 1.33 -2.92
N THR A 77 -14.50 1.20 -4.09
CA THR A 77 -15.95 0.99 -4.22
C THR A 77 -16.36 -0.31 -4.91
N VAL A 78 -15.41 -1.01 -5.56
CA VAL A 78 -15.72 -2.25 -6.26
C VAL A 78 -16.30 -3.30 -5.31
N ASP A 79 -17.35 -3.98 -5.76
CA ASP A 79 -17.87 -5.16 -5.07
C ASP A 79 -16.93 -6.36 -5.31
N ILE A 80 -16.18 -6.70 -4.27
CA ILE A 80 -15.17 -7.77 -4.32
C ILE A 80 -15.78 -9.10 -4.71
N ASP A 81 -16.96 -9.42 -4.21
CA ASP A 81 -17.63 -10.70 -4.44
C ASP A 81 -18.11 -10.86 -5.88
N SER A 82 -18.32 -9.75 -6.59
CA SER A 82 -18.72 -9.74 -8.00
C SER A 82 -17.56 -10.01 -8.97
N ILE A 83 -16.30 -9.80 -8.56
CA ILE A 83 -15.12 -9.85 -9.44
C ILE A 83 -14.98 -11.21 -10.14
N PRO A 84 -15.00 -12.36 -9.44
CA PRO A 84 -14.80 -13.67 -10.09
C PRO A 84 -15.83 -13.96 -11.18
N GLY A 85 -17.11 -13.65 -10.91
CA GLY A 85 -18.20 -13.87 -11.87
C GLY A 85 -18.08 -12.95 -13.10
N PHE A 86 -17.71 -11.69 -12.88
CA PHE A 86 -17.51 -10.73 -13.97
C PHE A 86 -16.36 -11.16 -14.90
N ILE A 87 -15.23 -11.57 -14.35
CA ILE A 87 -14.07 -12.04 -15.12
C ILE A 87 -14.38 -13.32 -15.86
N GLN A 88 -15.13 -14.23 -15.25
CA GLN A 88 -15.59 -15.46 -15.92
C GLN A 88 -16.47 -15.13 -17.13
N ASP A 89 -17.37 -14.15 -17.00
CA ASP A 89 -18.23 -13.71 -18.13
C ASP A 89 -17.39 -13.12 -19.27
N VAL A 90 -16.41 -12.26 -18.98
CA VAL A 90 -15.49 -11.70 -19.98
C VAL A 90 -14.74 -12.82 -20.72
N ASN A 91 -14.18 -13.78 -19.99
CA ASN A 91 -13.45 -14.90 -20.57
C ASN A 91 -14.33 -15.81 -21.44
N THR A 92 -15.56 -16.03 -21.02
CA THR A 92 -16.49 -16.92 -21.73
C THR A 92 -17.02 -16.29 -23.02
N HIS A 93 -17.35 -15.01 -23.01
CA HIS A 93 -18.01 -14.34 -24.12
C HIS A 93 -17.07 -13.47 -24.97
N SER A 94 -15.79 -13.33 -24.58
CA SER A 94 -14.78 -12.50 -25.28
C SER A 94 -15.23 -11.06 -25.53
N ARG A 95 -15.99 -10.50 -24.59
CA ARG A 95 -16.51 -9.14 -24.62
C ARG A 95 -16.39 -8.48 -23.25
N LEU A 96 -16.29 -7.17 -23.25
CA LEU A 96 -16.18 -6.34 -22.06
C LEU A 96 -17.16 -5.18 -22.13
N MET A 97 -17.96 -5.02 -21.06
CA MET A 97 -18.80 -3.85 -20.88
C MET A 97 -17.97 -2.73 -20.25
N LEU A 98 -17.71 -1.67 -21.02
CA LEU A 98 -16.98 -0.49 -20.56
C LEU A 98 -17.88 0.46 -19.76
N ALA A 99 -17.23 1.25 -18.89
CA ALA A 99 -17.86 2.41 -18.23
C ALA A 99 -19.21 2.09 -17.58
N SER A 100 -19.23 1.13 -16.66
CA SER A 100 -20.40 0.69 -15.89
C SER A 100 -21.58 0.20 -16.78
N GLY A 101 -21.24 -0.49 -17.85
CA GLY A 101 -22.22 -1.07 -18.77
C GLY A 101 -22.69 -0.13 -19.88
N ALA A 102 -22.03 1.03 -20.05
CA ALA A 102 -22.44 2.02 -21.05
C ALA A 102 -22.16 1.58 -22.49
N HIS A 103 -21.12 0.77 -22.72
CA HIS A 103 -20.71 0.36 -24.07
C HIS A 103 -20.01 -1.00 -24.08
N GLU A 104 -20.42 -1.87 -24.99
CA GLU A 104 -19.81 -3.20 -25.17
C GLU A 104 -18.70 -3.15 -26.22
N VAL A 105 -17.57 -3.81 -25.95
CA VAL A 105 -16.48 -3.96 -26.88
C VAL A 105 -16.02 -5.41 -26.97
N ALA A 106 -15.40 -5.80 -28.08
CA ALA A 106 -14.71 -7.07 -28.20
C ALA A 106 -13.48 -7.10 -27.27
N PHE A 107 -13.34 -8.15 -26.49
CA PHE A 107 -12.23 -8.34 -25.59
C PHE A 107 -11.86 -9.84 -25.45
N PRO A 108 -11.39 -10.47 -26.53
CA PRO A 108 -10.78 -11.80 -26.42
C PRO A 108 -9.46 -11.65 -25.65
N VAL A 109 -9.43 -12.19 -24.43
CA VAL A 109 -8.35 -11.94 -23.45
C VAL A 109 -6.98 -12.36 -23.97
N ASP A 110 -6.91 -13.45 -24.75
CA ASP A 110 -5.68 -13.95 -25.38
C ASP A 110 -5.08 -13.00 -26.44
N GLN A 111 -5.85 -12.08 -26.97
CA GLN A 111 -5.42 -11.06 -27.96
C GLN A 111 -5.37 -9.65 -27.38
N CYS A 112 -6.19 -9.37 -26.38
CA CYS A 112 -6.38 -8.02 -25.85
C CYS A 112 -5.64 -7.76 -24.53
N MET A 113 -5.13 -8.78 -23.85
CA MET A 113 -4.32 -8.64 -22.64
C MET A 113 -2.93 -9.22 -22.89
N ASN A 114 -1.96 -8.34 -23.14
CA ASN A 114 -0.61 -8.72 -23.54
C ASN A 114 0.41 -8.39 -22.44
N PHE A 115 1.30 -9.34 -22.15
CA PHE A 115 2.35 -9.21 -21.15
C PHE A 115 3.73 -9.19 -21.81
N HIS A 116 4.44 -8.07 -21.68
CA HIS A 116 5.76 -7.84 -22.24
C HIS A 116 6.83 -7.80 -21.14
N ALA A 117 7.94 -8.49 -21.35
CA ALA A 117 9.01 -8.53 -20.35
C ALA A 117 9.87 -7.26 -20.29
N ASP A 118 9.85 -6.46 -21.37
CA ASP A 118 10.64 -5.24 -21.48
C ASP A 118 10.03 -4.11 -20.65
N ASN A 119 10.87 -3.22 -20.17
CA ASN A 119 10.43 -1.99 -19.50
C ASN A 119 10.07 -0.91 -20.51
N LEU A 120 9.08 -0.08 -20.15
CA LEU A 120 8.93 1.22 -20.78
C LEU A 120 10.00 2.20 -20.26
N PRO A 121 10.32 3.26 -21.01
CA PRO A 121 11.51 4.09 -20.71
C PRO A 121 11.49 4.81 -19.36
N LEU A 122 10.31 5.17 -18.83
CA LEU A 122 10.21 6.05 -17.68
C LEU A 122 10.12 5.33 -16.34
N HIS A 123 9.54 4.12 -16.30
CA HIS A 123 9.38 3.37 -15.05
C HIS A 123 9.13 1.89 -15.30
N GLU A 124 9.51 1.04 -14.35
CA GLU A 124 9.35 -0.42 -14.41
C GLU A 124 7.88 -0.89 -14.39
N ASN A 125 6.97 -0.05 -13.89
CA ASN A 125 5.54 -0.37 -13.80
C ASN A 125 4.75 0.38 -14.87
N GLY A 126 4.97 0.04 -16.12
CA GLY A 126 4.31 0.67 -17.26
C GLY A 126 3.19 -0.16 -17.86
N MET A 127 2.16 0.49 -18.36
CA MET A 127 1.09 -0.12 -19.15
C MET A 127 0.61 0.86 -20.23
N ARG A 128 0.16 0.30 -21.35
CA ARG A 128 -0.49 1.06 -22.43
C ARG A 128 -1.86 0.48 -22.70
N ILE A 129 -2.86 1.34 -22.79
CA ILE A 129 -4.22 0.96 -23.16
C ILE A 129 -4.58 1.66 -24.45
N THR A 130 -5.12 0.90 -25.41
CA THR A 130 -5.44 1.38 -26.75
C THR A 130 -6.88 1.07 -27.11
N ALA A 131 -7.62 2.05 -27.54
CA ALA A 131 -8.97 1.91 -28.08
C ALA A 131 -8.94 1.92 -29.61
N LEU A 132 -9.59 0.95 -30.19
CA LEU A 132 -9.69 0.77 -31.65
C LEU A 132 -11.15 0.92 -32.10
N ALA A 133 -11.32 1.57 -33.26
CA ALA A 133 -12.58 1.59 -34.00
C ALA A 133 -12.34 0.91 -35.34
N ASN A 134 -12.92 -0.29 -35.54
CA ASN A 134 -12.71 -1.09 -36.76
C ASN A 134 -11.23 -1.26 -37.15
N ASP A 135 -10.42 -1.64 -36.17
CA ASP A 135 -8.97 -1.86 -36.27
C ASP A 135 -8.11 -0.59 -36.43
N GLU A 136 -8.70 0.60 -36.43
CA GLU A 136 -7.97 1.87 -36.38
C GLU A 136 -7.85 2.37 -34.95
N VAL A 137 -6.65 2.81 -34.56
CA VAL A 137 -6.42 3.42 -33.24
C VAL A 137 -7.07 4.79 -33.18
N ILE A 138 -8.03 4.95 -32.26
CA ILE A 138 -8.70 6.24 -32.03
C ILE A 138 -8.24 6.94 -30.76
N TYR A 139 -7.72 6.19 -29.78
CA TYR A 139 -7.12 6.72 -28.56
C TYR A 139 -6.15 5.72 -27.96
N SER A 140 -5.02 6.21 -27.46
CA SER A 140 -4.04 5.40 -26.76
C SER A 140 -3.40 6.22 -25.65
N GLN A 141 -3.20 5.61 -24.47
CA GLN A 141 -2.56 6.25 -23.35
C GLN A 141 -1.63 5.30 -22.63
N THR A 142 -0.48 5.82 -22.22
CA THR A 142 0.49 5.10 -21.39
C THR A 142 0.40 5.61 -19.97
N TYR A 143 0.31 4.69 -19.02
CA TYR A 143 0.26 4.96 -17.58
C TYR A 143 1.43 4.28 -16.88
N TYR A 144 1.88 4.91 -15.81
CA TYR A 144 2.87 4.35 -14.90
C TYR A 144 2.31 4.28 -13.49
N SER A 145 2.43 3.12 -12.85
CA SER A 145 2.05 2.92 -11.46
C SER A 145 3.28 3.15 -10.58
N ILE A 146 3.30 4.28 -9.88
CA ILE A 146 4.50 4.78 -9.17
C ILE A 146 4.51 4.43 -7.67
N GLY A 147 3.78 3.40 -7.27
CA GLY A 147 3.71 2.92 -5.90
C GLY A 147 2.57 3.55 -5.10
N GLY A 148 2.13 2.87 -4.04
CA GLY A 148 1.08 3.36 -3.14
C GLY A 148 -0.28 3.60 -3.80
N GLY A 149 -0.54 3.01 -4.97
CA GLY A 149 -1.76 3.25 -5.75
C GLY A 149 -1.77 4.58 -6.51
N PHE A 150 -0.66 5.28 -6.58
CA PHE A 150 -0.50 6.48 -7.43
C PHE A 150 -0.25 6.06 -8.87
N ILE A 151 -0.93 6.74 -9.79
CA ILE A 151 -0.71 6.60 -11.23
C ILE A 151 -0.38 7.95 -11.86
N VAL A 152 0.41 7.91 -12.92
CA VAL A 152 0.67 9.08 -13.77
C VAL A 152 0.64 8.64 -15.23
N ASP A 153 0.18 9.51 -16.12
CA ASP A 153 0.34 9.30 -17.55
C ASP A 153 1.75 9.73 -18.02
N GLU A 154 2.10 9.35 -19.25
CA GLU A 154 3.42 9.63 -19.79
C GLU A 154 3.74 11.13 -19.86
N ALA A 155 2.75 11.97 -20.17
CA ALA A 155 2.92 13.42 -20.32
C ALA A 155 3.18 14.13 -18.99
N HIS A 156 2.70 13.58 -17.88
CA HIS A 156 2.82 14.15 -16.53
C HIS A 156 3.87 13.43 -15.67
N PHE A 157 4.62 12.50 -16.24
CA PHE A 157 5.64 11.74 -15.49
C PHE A 157 6.72 12.69 -14.94
N GLY A 158 7.10 12.47 -13.68
CA GLY A 158 8.09 13.30 -12.99
C GLY A 158 7.55 14.64 -12.46
N GLN A 159 6.30 14.97 -12.75
CA GLN A 159 5.65 16.12 -12.14
C GLN A 159 5.17 15.76 -10.73
N THR A 160 5.47 16.61 -9.75
CA THR A 160 5.05 16.39 -8.38
C THR A 160 3.54 16.59 -8.27
N GLN A 161 2.81 15.51 -8.01
CA GLN A 161 1.36 15.55 -7.75
C GLN A 161 1.09 16.03 -6.31
N THR A 162 1.57 17.23 -5.99
CA THR A 162 1.28 17.86 -4.70
C THR A 162 0.23 18.94 -4.88
N SER A 163 -0.68 19.05 -3.92
CA SER A 163 -1.58 20.19 -3.87
C SER A 163 -0.78 21.49 -3.90
N THR A 164 -1.13 22.40 -4.79
CA THR A 164 -0.58 23.75 -4.85
C THR A 164 -1.17 24.67 -3.79
N THR A 165 -2.17 24.21 -3.05
CA THR A 165 -2.80 24.97 -1.96
C THR A 165 -1.79 25.22 -0.83
N PRO A 166 -1.58 26.47 -0.43
CA PRO A 166 -0.66 26.79 0.67
C PRO A 166 -1.15 26.17 1.98
N VAL A 167 -0.21 25.65 2.77
CA VAL A 167 -0.47 25.13 4.11
C VAL A 167 0.26 25.99 5.15
N PRO A 168 -0.24 26.09 6.40
CA PRO A 168 0.39 26.93 7.43
C PRO A 168 1.84 26.55 7.74
N TYR A 169 2.17 25.27 7.70
CA TYR A 169 3.48 24.74 8.07
C TYR A 169 4.05 23.85 6.97
N PRO A 170 4.52 24.43 5.86
CA PRO A 170 5.09 23.65 4.75
C PRO A 170 6.37 22.94 5.21
N TYR A 171 6.58 21.72 4.72
CA TYR A 171 7.74 20.92 5.06
C TYR A 171 8.18 20.05 3.87
N LYS A 172 9.46 19.76 3.84
CA LYS A 172 10.08 18.76 2.94
C LYS A 172 10.84 17.70 3.72
N THR A 173 11.31 18.02 4.89
CA THR A 173 12.18 17.19 5.71
C THR A 173 11.62 17.00 7.12
N ALA A 174 12.13 15.98 7.83
CA ALA A 174 11.84 15.81 9.25
C ALA A 174 12.36 16.99 10.09
N ALA A 175 13.49 17.54 9.69
CA ALA A 175 14.04 18.76 10.33
C ALA A 175 13.08 19.93 10.25
N ASP A 176 12.40 20.13 9.12
CA ASP A 176 11.36 21.14 8.96
C ASP A 176 10.20 20.92 9.94
N LEU A 177 9.70 19.69 10.02
CA LEU A 177 8.61 19.32 10.96
C LEU A 177 9.01 19.60 12.40
N GLN A 178 10.21 19.20 12.81
CA GLN A 178 10.69 19.43 14.18
C GLN A 178 10.89 20.91 14.47
N ARG A 179 11.39 21.68 13.51
CA ARG A 179 11.52 23.14 13.65
C ARG A 179 10.16 23.78 13.86
N HIS A 180 9.16 23.48 13.03
CA HIS A 180 7.81 24.00 13.20
C HIS A 180 7.20 23.63 14.56
N CYS A 181 7.41 22.40 15.03
CA CYS A 181 6.94 21.98 16.36
C CYS A 181 7.61 22.80 17.49
N ARG A 182 8.92 23.03 17.39
CA ARG A 182 9.64 23.87 18.39
C ARG A 182 9.14 25.33 18.40
N GLU A 183 8.96 25.92 17.23
CA GLU A 183 8.53 27.31 17.08
C GLU A 183 7.09 27.55 17.54
N THR A 184 6.22 26.57 17.37
CA THR A 184 4.79 26.68 17.67
C THR A 184 4.39 26.06 19.01
N GLY A 185 5.22 25.20 19.58
CA GLY A 185 4.86 24.41 20.76
C GLY A 185 3.86 23.29 20.48
N LEU A 186 3.51 23.03 19.21
CA LEU A 186 2.57 21.99 18.82
C LEU A 186 3.26 20.62 18.81
N SER A 187 2.47 19.57 19.08
CA SER A 187 2.83 18.21 18.75
C SER A 187 2.86 18.02 17.24
N LEU A 188 3.48 16.93 16.76
CA LEU A 188 3.52 16.64 15.33
C LEU A 188 2.11 16.43 14.76
N SER A 189 1.24 15.72 15.48
CA SER A 189 -0.16 15.55 15.06
C SER A 189 -0.93 16.87 15.04
N GLY A 190 -0.69 17.76 16.01
CA GLY A 190 -1.30 19.09 16.06
C GLY A 190 -0.88 19.95 14.88
N LEU A 191 0.41 19.90 14.52
CA LEU A 191 0.96 20.57 13.34
C LEU A 191 0.32 20.07 12.05
N MET A 192 0.25 18.76 11.89
CA MET A 192 -0.33 18.13 10.71
C MET A 192 -1.83 18.37 10.59
N MET A 193 -2.56 18.39 11.70
CA MET A 193 -3.99 18.74 11.69
C MET A 193 -4.22 20.14 11.13
N LYS A 194 -3.40 21.12 11.51
CA LYS A 194 -3.50 22.48 10.96
C LYS A 194 -3.22 22.54 9.47
N ASN A 195 -2.25 21.78 8.99
CA ASN A 195 -1.96 21.67 7.56
C ASN A 195 -3.13 21.01 6.80
N GLU A 196 -3.66 19.93 7.32
CA GLU A 196 -4.79 19.20 6.69
C GLU A 196 -6.07 20.04 6.63
N LEU A 197 -6.35 20.82 7.68
CA LEU A 197 -7.51 21.73 7.72
C LEU A 197 -7.44 22.86 6.68
N ALA A 198 -6.25 23.17 6.15
CA ALA A 198 -6.11 24.09 5.01
C ALA A 198 -6.50 23.43 3.68
N LEU A 199 -6.51 22.10 3.61
CA LEU A 199 -6.80 21.33 2.40
C LEU A 199 -8.21 20.72 2.42
N HIS A 200 -8.71 20.35 3.59
CA HIS A 200 -9.95 19.60 3.79
C HIS A 200 -10.75 20.17 4.96
N SER A 201 -12.08 19.94 4.93
CA SER A 201 -12.92 20.27 6.08
C SER A 201 -12.66 19.29 7.24
N LYS A 202 -12.98 19.75 8.44
CA LYS A 202 -12.87 18.91 9.66
C LYS A 202 -13.72 17.65 9.53
N GLU A 203 -14.94 17.80 9.02
CA GLU A 203 -15.90 16.72 8.81
C GLU A 203 -15.35 15.66 7.82
N ALA A 204 -14.73 16.10 6.73
CA ALA A 204 -14.11 15.20 5.76
C ALA A 204 -12.92 14.43 6.37
N LEU A 205 -12.10 15.08 7.17
CA LEU A 205 -10.97 14.45 7.87
C LEU A 205 -11.46 13.42 8.89
N GLU A 206 -12.41 13.77 9.74
CA GLU A 206 -12.97 12.86 10.75
C GLU A 206 -13.64 11.64 10.11
N ALA A 207 -14.40 11.85 9.03
CA ALA A 207 -15.00 10.76 8.26
C ALA A 207 -13.96 9.83 7.66
N HIS A 208 -12.88 10.38 7.11
CA HIS A 208 -11.79 9.60 6.54
C HIS A 208 -11.06 8.77 7.60
N PHE A 209 -10.70 9.35 8.74
CA PHE A 209 -10.07 8.62 9.83
C PHE A 209 -10.94 7.45 10.32
N THR A 210 -12.22 7.70 10.53
CA THR A 210 -13.17 6.66 10.94
C THR A 210 -13.26 5.55 9.90
N GLN A 211 -13.39 5.89 8.64
CA GLN A 211 -13.48 4.93 7.53
C GLN A 211 -12.21 4.08 7.40
N VAL A 212 -11.04 4.71 7.52
CA VAL A 212 -9.74 4.00 7.49
C VAL A 212 -9.66 2.97 8.63
N TRP A 213 -9.98 3.37 9.85
CA TRP A 213 -9.93 2.47 10.99
C TRP A 213 -10.98 1.35 10.91
N ASP A 214 -12.18 1.65 10.43
CA ASP A 214 -13.24 0.66 10.24
C ASP A 214 -12.82 -0.40 9.21
N VAL A 215 -12.17 -0.02 8.13
CA VAL A 215 -11.64 -0.97 7.13
C VAL A 215 -10.50 -1.79 7.73
N MET A 216 -9.59 -1.19 8.47
CA MET A 216 -8.50 -1.89 9.14
C MET A 216 -9.01 -2.93 10.15
N ARG A 217 -9.95 -2.54 11.02
CA ARG A 217 -10.59 -3.47 11.97
C ARG A 217 -11.35 -4.58 11.27
N GLY A 218 -12.11 -4.22 10.24
CA GLY A 218 -12.85 -5.20 9.43
C GLY A 218 -11.93 -6.22 8.77
N GLY A 219 -10.75 -5.83 8.32
CA GLY A 219 -9.72 -6.73 7.79
C GLY A 219 -9.18 -7.68 8.86
N ILE A 220 -8.89 -7.17 10.07
CA ILE A 220 -8.48 -8.00 11.20
C ILE A 220 -9.60 -9.01 11.56
N GLU A 221 -10.83 -8.56 11.66
CA GLU A 221 -11.95 -9.41 12.03
C GLU A 221 -12.18 -10.54 11.00
N ARG A 222 -12.25 -10.20 9.71
CA ARG A 222 -12.39 -11.21 8.66
C ARG A 222 -11.21 -12.16 8.60
N GLY A 223 -9.98 -11.65 8.68
CA GLY A 223 -8.78 -12.46 8.66
C GLY A 223 -8.68 -13.44 9.82
N THR A 224 -9.19 -13.06 10.99
CA THR A 224 -9.22 -13.92 12.20
C THR A 224 -10.39 -14.90 12.23
N THR A 225 -11.34 -14.80 11.31
CA THR A 225 -12.50 -15.70 11.21
C THR A 225 -12.54 -16.51 9.91
N THR A 226 -11.63 -16.24 8.98
CA THR A 226 -11.58 -16.92 7.68
C THR A 226 -10.45 -17.96 7.69
N GLU A 227 -10.80 -19.18 7.39
CA GLU A 227 -9.87 -20.31 7.23
C GLU A 227 -9.68 -20.68 5.77
N GLY A 228 -8.79 -21.61 5.50
CA GLY A 228 -8.55 -22.16 4.18
C GLY A 228 -7.17 -21.82 3.63
N VAL A 229 -7.06 -21.85 2.31
CA VAL A 229 -5.81 -21.67 1.57
C VAL A 229 -5.90 -20.40 0.74
N LEU A 230 -4.85 -19.60 0.75
CA LEU A 230 -4.75 -18.40 -0.08
C LEU A 230 -4.73 -18.76 -1.56
N PRO A 231 -5.27 -17.88 -2.44
CA PRO A 231 -5.26 -18.12 -3.88
C PRO A 231 -3.84 -18.16 -4.44
N GLY A 232 -3.65 -18.86 -5.54
CA GLY A 232 -2.40 -18.92 -6.28
C GLY A 232 -1.66 -20.25 -6.14
N LYS A 233 -0.47 -20.32 -6.73
CA LYS A 233 0.30 -21.55 -6.89
C LYS A 233 0.93 -22.07 -5.60
N LEU A 234 1.21 -21.19 -4.64
CA LEU A 234 1.92 -21.54 -3.40
C LEU A 234 1.07 -22.32 -2.40
N ARG A 235 -0.27 -22.25 -2.54
CA ARG A 235 -1.23 -22.90 -1.63
C ARG A 235 -0.97 -22.63 -0.15
N VAL A 236 -0.62 -21.40 0.18
CA VAL A 236 -0.31 -20.97 1.54
C VAL A 236 -1.55 -21.08 2.43
N PRO A 237 -1.51 -21.85 3.52
CA PRO A 237 -2.63 -21.91 4.46
C PRO A 237 -2.79 -20.60 5.22
N ARG A 238 -4.02 -20.18 5.45
CA ARG A 238 -4.31 -19.08 6.39
C ARG A 238 -3.99 -19.52 7.81
N ARG A 239 -3.36 -18.66 8.60
CA ARG A 239 -2.90 -18.94 9.96
C ARG A 239 -3.58 -18.10 11.04
N ALA A 240 -4.07 -16.91 10.68
CA ALA A 240 -4.57 -15.95 11.67
C ALA A 240 -5.76 -16.48 12.46
N ALA A 241 -6.70 -17.18 11.86
CA ALA A 241 -7.88 -17.71 12.53
C ALA A 241 -7.51 -18.77 13.61
N ALA A 242 -6.63 -19.69 13.26
CA ALA A 242 -6.16 -20.72 14.22
C ALA A 242 -5.36 -20.08 15.35
N LEU A 243 -4.46 -19.14 15.04
CA LEU A 243 -3.68 -18.43 16.05
C LEU A 243 -4.59 -17.63 17.01
N ARG A 244 -5.61 -16.95 16.49
CA ARG A 244 -6.59 -16.25 17.34
C ARG A 244 -7.27 -17.19 18.33
N ARG A 245 -7.72 -18.36 17.87
CA ARG A 245 -8.34 -19.35 18.76
C ARG A 245 -7.39 -19.79 19.88
N MET A 246 -6.13 -20.03 19.57
CA MET A 246 -5.10 -20.36 20.56
C MET A 246 -4.93 -19.23 21.58
N LEU A 247 -4.77 -17.99 21.11
CA LEU A 247 -4.55 -16.84 21.99
C LEU A 247 -5.75 -16.59 22.91
N VAL A 248 -6.96 -16.65 22.37
CA VAL A 248 -8.18 -16.47 23.19
C VAL A 248 -8.35 -17.56 24.21
N SER A 249 -8.01 -18.83 23.89
CA SER A 249 -8.12 -19.93 24.84
C SER A 249 -7.09 -19.88 25.96
N HIS A 250 -5.90 -19.32 25.69
CA HIS A 250 -4.80 -19.23 26.66
C HIS A 250 -4.73 -17.91 27.42
N ASP A 251 -5.44 -16.87 26.98
CA ASP A 251 -5.37 -15.49 27.50
C ASP A 251 -5.61 -15.38 29.01
N LYS A 252 -6.29 -16.37 29.63
CA LYS A 252 -6.56 -16.40 31.06
C LYS A 252 -5.60 -17.28 31.86
N THR A 253 -4.79 -18.08 31.21
CA THR A 253 -3.95 -19.09 31.84
C THR A 253 -2.46 -18.95 31.54
N ASP A 254 -2.14 -18.21 30.49
CA ASP A 254 -0.76 -18.02 30.06
C ASP A 254 -0.12 -16.82 30.78
N ALA A 255 0.95 -17.09 31.49
CA ALA A 255 1.76 -16.09 32.19
C ALA A 255 2.97 -15.61 31.34
N ASP A 256 3.08 -16.02 30.07
CA ASP A 256 4.18 -15.64 29.21
C ASP A 256 4.08 -14.14 28.84
N PRO A 257 5.04 -13.31 29.29
CA PRO A 257 5.03 -11.88 28.95
C PRO A 257 5.19 -11.60 27.46
N MET A 258 5.65 -12.58 26.66
CA MET A 258 5.77 -12.47 25.21
C MET A 258 4.47 -12.75 24.46
N ASN A 259 3.41 -13.14 25.15
CA ASN A 259 2.09 -13.36 24.55
C ASN A 259 1.59 -12.13 23.76
N VAL A 260 1.97 -10.92 24.17
CA VAL A 260 1.68 -9.69 23.43
C VAL A 260 2.25 -9.70 22.00
N VAL A 261 3.41 -10.31 21.82
CA VAL A 261 4.04 -10.45 20.48
C VAL A 261 3.18 -11.33 19.58
N ASP A 262 2.64 -12.41 20.11
CA ASP A 262 1.74 -13.31 19.37
C ASP A 262 0.46 -12.60 18.92
N TRP A 263 -0.11 -11.73 19.76
CA TRP A 263 -1.25 -10.90 19.38
C TRP A 263 -0.90 -9.93 18.25
N ILE A 264 0.26 -9.26 18.31
CA ILE A 264 0.71 -8.35 17.25
C ILE A 264 0.90 -9.13 15.94
N ASN A 265 1.56 -10.28 15.99
CA ASN A 265 1.72 -11.16 14.84
C ASN A 265 0.37 -11.53 14.23
N MET A 266 -0.58 -11.96 15.07
CA MET A 266 -1.92 -12.36 14.62
C MET A 266 -2.66 -11.22 13.93
N PHE A 267 -2.61 -10.00 14.45
CA PHE A 267 -3.22 -8.83 13.80
C PHE A 267 -2.63 -8.57 12.42
N ALA A 268 -1.31 -8.60 12.29
CA ALA A 268 -0.65 -8.38 11.01
C ALA A 268 -0.92 -9.52 10.01
N LEU A 269 -0.86 -10.76 10.45
CA LEU A 269 -1.19 -11.94 9.63
C LEU A 269 -2.62 -11.85 9.10
N ALA A 270 -3.58 -11.49 9.94
CA ALA A 270 -4.98 -11.37 9.55
C ALA A 270 -5.19 -10.40 8.38
N VAL A 271 -4.63 -9.19 8.50
CA VAL A 271 -4.76 -8.16 7.44
C VAL A 271 -4.05 -8.60 6.17
N ASN A 272 -2.83 -9.16 6.29
CA ASN A 272 -2.06 -9.56 5.11
C ASN A 272 -2.66 -10.79 4.40
N GLU A 273 -3.26 -11.70 5.11
CA GLU A 273 -4.00 -12.81 4.51
C GLU A 273 -5.24 -12.30 3.74
N GLU A 274 -5.98 -11.33 4.30
CA GLU A 274 -7.07 -10.67 3.59
C GLU A 274 -6.56 -9.95 2.32
N ASN A 275 -5.45 -9.23 2.42
CA ASN A 275 -4.82 -8.61 1.26
C ASN A 275 -4.46 -9.63 0.18
N ALA A 276 -3.82 -10.73 0.56
CA ALA A 276 -3.42 -11.80 -0.36
C ALA A 276 -4.62 -12.46 -1.05
N ALA A 277 -5.76 -12.51 -0.37
CA ALA A 277 -7.01 -13.06 -0.91
C ALA A 277 -7.80 -12.07 -1.78
N GLY A 278 -7.30 -10.85 -1.99
CA GLY A 278 -8.00 -9.81 -2.75
C GLY A 278 -9.06 -9.06 -1.96
N GLY A 279 -9.01 -9.14 -0.63
CA GLY A 279 -9.96 -8.47 0.27
C GLY A 279 -9.79 -6.96 0.34
N ARG A 280 -10.74 -6.31 1.03
CA ARG A 280 -10.72 -4.87 1.29
C ARG A 280 -9.67 -4.54 2.33
N VAL A 281 -8.73 -3.65 1.98
CA VAL A 281 -7.65 -3.20 2.85
C VAL A 281 -7.41 -1.70 2.69
N VAL A 282 -6.66 -1.13 3.64
CA VAL A 282 -6.12 0.22 3.52
C VAL A 282 -4.69 0.13 3.03
N THR A 283 -4.39 0.80 1.94
CA THR A 283 -3.01 1.03 1.50
C THR A 283 -2.27 1.87 2.55
N ALA A 284 -1.15 1.37 3.12
CA ALA A 284 -0.48 2.00 4.27
C ALA A 284 1.05 1.70 4.34
N PRO A 285 1.93 2.37 3.58
CA PRO A 285 1.68 3.22 2.43
C PRO A 285 1.41 2.43 1.16
N THR A 286 1.62 1.11 1.18
CA THR A 286 1.36 0.15 0.11
C THR A 286 0.51 -1.00 0.59
N ASN A 287 -0.04 -1.79 -0.33
CA ASN A 287 -0.78 -3.01 0.04
C ASN A 287 0.16 -4.11 0.56
N GLY A 288 1.37 -4.22 0.00
CA GLY A 288 2.36 -5.19 0.47
C GLY A 288 2.73 -5.04 1.94
N ALA A 289 2.57 -3.84 2.49
CA ALA A 289 2.85 -3.51 3.89
C ALA A 289 1.58 -3.12 4.69
N CYS A 290 0.39 -3.48 4.21
CA CYS A 290 -0.88 -3.01 4.77
C CYS A 290 -1.21 -3.55 6.17
N GLY A 291 -0.50 -4.57 6.64
CA GLY A 291 -0.75 -5.17 7.95
C GLY A 291 -0.08 -4.44 9.13
N ILE A 292 0.93 -3.64 8.88
CA ILE A 292 1.78 -3.07 9.93
C ILE A 292 1.06 -1.95 10.71
N VAL A 293 0.60 -0.93 10.02
CA VAL A 293 -0.09 0.21 10.66
C VAL A 293 -1.32 -0.24 11.46
N PRO A 294 -2.22 -1.08 10.90
CA PRO A 294 -3.37 -1.55 11.68
C PRO A 294 -2.99 -2.48 12.83
N ALA A 295 -1.96 -3.33 12.69
CA ALA A 295 -1.54 -4.23 13.77
C ALA A 295 -1.00 -3.47 14.98
N VAL A 296 -0.23 -2.41 14.76
CA VAL A 296 0.31 -1.57 15.84
C VAL A 296 -0.80 -0.79 16.54
N LEU A 297 -1.77 -0.28 15.80
CA LEU A 297 -2.93 0.41 16.39
C LEU A 297 -3.84 -0.55 17.15
N ALA A 298 -4.04 -1.78 16.64
CA ALA A 298 -4.78 -2.82 17.33
C ALA A 298 -4.08 -3.28 18.62
N TYR A 299 -2.75 -3.33 18.61
CA TYR A 299 -1.96 -3.54 19.83
C TYR A 299 -2.23 -2.44 20.87
N TYR A 300 -2.21 -1.18 20.48
CA TYR A 300 -2.51 -0.06 21.36
C TYR A 300 -3.94 -0.16 21.93
N ASP A 301 -4.90 -0.45 21.07
CA ASP A 301 -6.32 -0.59 21.43
C ASP A 301 -6.56 -1.68 22.48
N LYS A 302 -5.92 -2.84 22.29
CA LYS A 302 -6.10 -3.99 23.19
C LYS A 302 -5.32 -3.89 24.50
N PHE A 303 -4.08 -3.41 24.46
CA PHE A 303 -3.14 -3.54 25.57
C PHE A 303 -2.84 -2.25 26.32
N ILE A 304 -3.07 -1.09 25.70
CA ILE A 304 -2.72 0.20 26.28
C ILE A 304 -3.97 0.99 26.65
N ARG A 305 -4.76 1.35 25.65
CA ARG A 305 -5.99 2.13 25.83
C ARG A 305 -6.87 2.02 24.59
N GLU A 306 -8.17 1.94 24.79
CA GLU A 306 -9.16 1.96 23.72
C GLU A 306 -8.95 3.17 22.77
N VAL A 307 -8.94 2.90 21.48
CA VAL A 307 -8.80 3.91 20.43
C VAL A 307 -10.08 4.74 20.36
N ASN A 308 -9.93 6.04 20.50
CA ASN A 308 -11.01 7.02 20.34
C ASN A 308 -10.71 7.95 19.14
N ALA A 309 -11.62 8.87 18.82
CA ALA A 309 -11.47 9.79 17.71
C ALA A 309 -10.17 10.62 17.78
N ASN A 310 -9.76 11.03 18.97
CA ASN A 310 -8.55 11.82 19.15
C ASN A 310 -7.28 10.98 18.93
N SER A 311 -7.17 9.81 19.55
CA SER A 311 -6.00 8.93 19.38
C SER A 311 -5.89 8.43 17.95
N LEU A 312 -7.01 8.13 17.30
CA LEU A 312 -7.05 7.73 15.90
C LEU A 312 -6.51 8.82 14.98
N ALA A 313 -7.01 10.04 15.11
CA ALA A 313 -6.54 11.18 14.33
C ALA A 313 -5.04 11.44 14.53
N ARG A 314 -4.57 11.44 15.76
CA ARG A 314 -3.15 11.64 16.10
C ARG A 314 -2.26 10.56 15.46
N TYR A 315 -2.64 9.30 15.57
CA TYR A 315 -1.90 8.17 15.02
C TYR A 315 -1.79 8.25 13.49
N LEU A 316 -2.91 8.45 12.81
CA LEU A 316 -2.95 8.50 11.35
C LEU A 316 -2.25 9.74 10.79
N LEU A 317 -2.39 10.89 11.43
CA LEU A 317 -1.71 12.14 11.01
C LEU A 317 -0.19 12.02 11.13
N VAL A 318 0.32 11.48 12.23
CA VAL A 318 1.76 11.27 12.41
C VAL A 318 2.30 10.22 11.42
N ALA A 319 1.62 9.09 11.31
CA ALA A 319 2.01 8.05 10.35
C ALA A 319 2.03 8.58 8.91
N SER A 320 1.04 9.37 8.54
CA SER A 320 0.95 10.02 7.22
C SER A 320 2.10 11.02 7.00
N ALA A 321 2.45 11.83 8.00
CA ALA A 321 3.58 12.75 7.91
C ALA A 321 4.88 12.02 7.60
N ILE A 322 5.15 10.92 8.30
CA ILE A 322 6.34 10.10 8.06
C ILE A 322 6.30 9.46 6.67
N GLY A 323 5.18 8.85 6.28
CA GLY A 323 5.02 8.27 4.94
C GLY A 323 5.25 9.28 3.83
N SER A 324 4.78 10.52 4.00
CA SER A 324 4.97 11.60 3.04
C SER A 324 6.44 12.00 2.88
N LEU A 325 7.24 11.97 3.95
CA LEU A 325 8.69 12.24 3.88
C LEU A 325 9.40 11.23 2.98
N TYR A 326 9.06 9.95 3.10
CA TYR A 326 9.61 8.90 2.23
C TYR A 326 9.17 9.05 0.77
N LYS A 327 7.90 9.38 0.56
CA LYS A 327 7.38 9.61 -0.79
C LYS A 327 8.03 10.80 -1.47
N MET A 328 8.29 11.88 -0.75
CA MET A 328 8.90 13.10 -1.29
C MET A 328 10.40 12.97 -1.51
N ASN A 329 11.13 12.30 -0.62
CA ASN A 329 12.60 12.32 -0.57
C ASN A 329 13.24 10.97 -0.96
N ALA A 330 12.45 9.94 -1.15
CA ALA A 330 12.92 8.61 -1.53
C ALA A 330 11.90 7.94 -2.46
N SER A 331 11.45 6.74 -2.11
CA SER A 331 10.37 6.03 -2.81
C SER A 331 9.63 5.11 -1.85
N ILE A 332 8.36 4.85 -2.14
CA ILE A 332 7.54 3.83 -1.48
C ILE A 332 7.24 2.65 -2.41
N SER A 333 7.97 2.51 -3.51
CA SER A 333 7.78 1.45 -4.49
C SER A 333 8.80 0.33 -4.30
N GLY A 334 8.32 -0.91 -4.13
CA GLY A 334 9.18 -2.09 -4.07
C GLY A 334 9.96 -2.33 -5.36
N ALA A 335 9.42 -1.89 -6.50
CA ALA A 335 10.08 -1.97 -7.81
C ALA A 335 11.27 -1.00 -7.92
N GLU A 336 11.25 0.12 -7.21
CA GLU A 336 12.36 1.10 -7.20
C GLU A 336 13.41 0.82 -6.13
N VAL A 337 12.99 0.52 -4.91
CA VAL A 337 13.88 0.48 -3.73
C VAL A 337 13.78 -0.81 -2.93
N GLY A 338 13.10 -1.84 -3.42
CA GLY A 338 12.87 -3.06 -2.67
C GLY A 338 11.84 -2.90 -1.54
N CYS A 339 11.70 -3.92 -0.71
CA CYS A 339 10.70 -3.96 0.35
C CYS A 339 10.99 -2.99 1.52
N GLN A 340 12.19 -2.42 1.60
CA GLN A 340 12.48 -1.32 2.52
C GLN A 340 11.58 -0.09 2.25
N GLY A 341 11.16 0.14 0.99
CA GLY A 341 10.22 1.19 0.60
C GLY A 341 8.77 0.91 0.97
N GLU A 342 8.42 -0.32 1.27
CA GLU A 342 7.08 -0.74 1.67
C GLU A 342 7.03 -1.08 3.17
N VAL A 343 7.57 -2.22 3.55
CA VAL A 343 7.61 -2.71 4.94
C VAL A 343 8.43 -1.80 5.84
N GLY A 344 9.58 -1.33 5.37
CA GLY A 344 10.42 -0.40 6.13
C GLY A 344 9.73 0.93 6.40
N VAL A 345 9.08 1.49 5.38
CA VAL A 345 8.32 2.74 5.50
C VAL A 345 7.12 2.56 6.43
N ALA A 346 6.33 1.50 6.28
CA ALA A 346 5.20 1.23 7.16
C ALA A 346 5.63 1.03 8.63
N CYS A 347 6.76 0.35 8.86
CA CYS A 347 7.35 0.21 10.20
C CYS A 347 7.70 1.58 10.80
N SER A 348 8.36 2.43 10.03
CA SER A 348 8.71 3.80 10.41
C SER A 348 7.48 4.63 10.75
N MET A 349 6.43 4.56 9.93
CA MET A 349 5.14 5.24 10.13
C MET A 349 4.45 4.78 11.42
N ALA A 350 4.33 3.49 11.62
CA ALA A 350 3.67 2.91 12.79
C ALA A 350 4.45 3.19 14.09
N ALA A 351 5.77 3.11 14.05
CA ALA A 351 6.63 3.43 15.19
C ALA A 351 6.44 4.88 15.64
N ALA A 352 6.43 5.81 14.70
CA ALA A 352 6.21 7.24 14.98
C ALA A 352 4.82 7.50 15.54
N GLY A 353 3.78 6.94 14.93
CA GLY A 353 2.41 7.08 15.39
C GLY A 353 2.21 6.55 16.81
N LEU A 354 2.76 5.37 17.11
CA LEU A 354 2.70 4.80 18.45
C LEU A 354 3.48 5.62 19.46
N ALA A 355 4.67 6.11 19.11
CA ALA A 355 5.48 6.96 20.01
C ALA A 355 4.71 8.22 20.42
N GLU A 356 3.98 8.84 19.50
CA GLU A 356 3.15 9.99 19.85
C GLU A 356 1.98 9.61 20.78
N LEU A 357 1.28 8.53 20.51
CA LEU A 357 0.20 8.05 21.37
C LEU A 357 0.67 7.70 22.79
N LEU A 358 1.92 7.28 22.93
CA LEU A 358 2.54 7.00 24.23
C LEU A 358 3.16 8.24 24.91
N GLY A 359 2.91 9.43 24.37
CA GLY A 359 3.33 10.69 24.97
C GLY A 359 4.70 11.19 24.53
N GLY A 360 5.25 10.67 23.44
CA GLY A 360 6.53 11.09 22.89
C GLY A 360 6.53 12.54 22.38
N SER A 361 7.64 13.24 22.62
CA SER A 361 7.90 14.55 22.01
C SER A 361 8.07 14.44 20.49
N PRO A 362 7.96 15.53 19.73
CA PRO A 362 8.27 15.50 18.29
C PRO A 362 9.64 14.91 17.96
N ALA A 363 10.66 15.18 18.78
CA ALA A 363 11.99 14.58 18.63
C ALA A 363 11.96 13.06 18.82
N GLN A 364 11.29 12.56 19.86
CA GLN A 364 11.16 11.12 20.14
C GLN A 364 10.34 10.40 19.06
N VAL A 365 9.33 11.05 18.52
CA VAL A 365 8.53 10.53 17.39
C VAL A 365 9.43 10.32 16.16
N CYS A 366 10.27 11.29 15.82
CA CYS A 366 11.22 11.16 14.72
C CYS A 366 12.30 10.11 14.99
N ILE A 367 12.75 9.96 16.24
CA ILE A 367 13.68 8.88 16.62
C ILE A 367 13.03 7.51 16.45
N ALA A 368 11.78 7.34 16.84
CA ALA A 368 11.05 6.09 16.63
C ALA A 368 10.95 5.73 15.13
N ALA A 369 10.62 6.71 14.29
CA ALA A 369 10.58 6.54 12.85
C ALA A 369 11.94 6.15 12.26
N GLU A 370 13.00 6.80 12.71
CA GLU A 370 14.38 6.50 12.30
C GLU A 370 14.77 5.06 12.66
N ILE A 371 14.59 4.66 13.92
CA ILE A 371 14.91 3.30 14.39
C ILE A 371 14.11 2.26 13.57
N GLY A 372 12.85 2.52 13.31
CA GLY A 372 12.01 1.64 12.49
C GLY A 372 12.58 1.39 11.10
N MET A 373 13.05 2.42 10.41
CA MET A 373 13.65 2.26 9.08
C MET A 373 15.07 1.71 9.14
N GLU A 374 15.91 2.17 10.06
CA GLU A 374 17.30 1.74 10.17
C GLU A 374 17.42 0.21 10.19
N HIS A 375 16.51 -0.45 10.90
CA HIS A 375 16.52 -1.91 11.05
C HIS A 375 15.69 -2.66 9.99
N ASN A 376 15.33 -1.98 8.91
CA ASN A 376 14.72 -2.53 7.70
C ASN A 376 15.49 -2.18 6.43
N LEU A 377 16.65 -1.49 6.55
CA LEU A 377 17.49 -1.18 5.40
C LEU A 377 17.97 -2.46 4.71
N GLY A 378 17.98 -2.42 3.38
CA GLY A 378 18.43 -3.52 2.54
C GLY A 378 17.41 -4.61 2.27
N LEU A 379 16.16 -4.50 2.75
CA LEU A 379 15.11 -5.47 2.42
C LEU A 379 14.83 -5.48 0.92
N THR A 380 15.02 -6.65 0.32
CA THR A 380 14.70 -6.91 -1.08
C THR A 380 13.20 -7.12 -1.29
N CYS A 381 12.72 -6.96 -2.51
CA CYS A 381 11.37 -7.33 -2.91
C CYS A 381 11.43 -8.49 -3.91
N ASP A 382 11.38 -9.69 -3.39
CA ASP A 382 11.56 -10.95 -4.10
C ASP A 382 10.44 -11.97 -3.75
N PRO A 383 9.16 -11.59 -3.99
CA PRO A 383 8.04 -12.44 -3.62
C PRO A 383 8.03 -13.74 -4.43
N VAL A 384 7.86 -14.85 -3.74
CA VAL A 384 7.82 -16.18 -4.36
C VAL A 384 6.62 -16.29 -5.28
N ALA A 385 6.83 -16.76 -6.49
CA ALA A 385 5.82 -16.85 -7.56
C ALA A 385 5.14 -15.49 -7.89
N GLY A 386 5.76 -14.37 -7.55
CA GLY A 386 5.20 -13.04 -7.74
C GLY A 386 3.99 -12.74 -6.86
N GLN A 387 3.76 -13.53 -5.81
CA GLN A 387 2.60 -13.39 -4.93
C GLN A 387 2.94 -12.66 -3.64
N VAL A 388 2.07 -11.74 -3.19
CA VAL A 388 2.23 -10.99 -1.94
C VAL A 388 1.88 -11.90 -0.74
N GLN A 389 2.60 -13.00 -0.60
CA GLN A 389 2.37 -14.04 0.39
C GLN A 389 3.68 -14.42 1.11
N VAL A 390 4.67 -14.92 0.39
CA VAL A 390 5.97 -15.33 0.94
C VAL A 390 7.06 -14.47 0.31
N PRO A 391 7.82 -13.70 1.08
CA PRO A 391 7.82 -13.58 2.56
C PRO A 391 6.93 -12.45 3.10
N CYS A 392 6.10 -11.81 2.29
CA CYS A 392 5.41 -10.55 2.61
C CYS A 392 4.56 -10.63 3.89
N ILE A 393 3.79 -11.70 4.07
CA ILE A 393 2.89 -11.86 5.23
C ILE A 393 3.68 -11.87 6.54
N GLU A 394 4.75 -12.65 6.61
CA GLU A 394 5.58 -12.72 7.81
C GLU A 394 6.42 -11.45 8.02
N ARG A 395 6.91 -10.81 6.95
CA ARG A 395 7.61 -9.53 7.05
C ARG A 395 6.76 -8.46 7.71
N ASN A 396 5.47 -8.41 7.42
CA ASN A 396 4.54 -7.49 8.08
C ASN A 396 4.41 -7.77 9.59
N ALA A 397 4.29 -9.03 9.99
CA ALA A 397 4.24 -9.42 11.39
C ALA A 397 5.52 -9.01 12.13
N ILE A 398 6.68 -9.37 11.61
CA ILE A 398 7.98 -9.01 12.18
C ILE A 398 8.15 -7.49 12.27
N ALA A 399 7.81 -6.75 11.22
CA ALA A 399 7.94 -5.30 11.20
C ALA A 399 6.96 -4.60 12.16
N SER A 400 5.79 -5.17 12.42
CA SER A 400 4.85 -4.65 13.41
C SER A 400 5.44 -4.72 14.82
N VAL A 401 6.11 -5.81 15.16
CA VAL A 401 6.85 -5.95 16.44
C VAL A 401 8.03 -4.99 16.48
N LYS A 402 8.80 -4.87 15.40
CA LYS A 402 9.87 -3.87 15.29
C LYS A 402 9.36 -2.46 15.53
N ALA A 403 8.20 -2.09 14.99
CA ALA A 403 7.61 -0.76 15.17
C ALA A 403 7.27 -0.48 16.64
N VAL A 404 6.67 -1.43 17.34
CA VAL A 404 6.39 -1.32 18.78
C VAL A 404 7.68 -1.18 19.56
N ASN A 405 8.69 -1.99 19.26
CA ASN A 405 9.99 -1.92 19.93
C ASN A 405 10.71 -0.60 19.62
N ALA A 406 10.70 -0.12 18.39
CA ALA A 406 11.30 1.15 18.00
C ALA A 406 10.69 2.34 18.79
N ALA A 407 9.37 2.38 18.93
CA ALA A 407 8.68 3.39 19.74
C ALA A 407 9.14 3.32 21.21
N ARG A 408 9.21 2.12 21.78
CA ARG A 408 9.66 1.92 23.17
C ARG A 408 11.12 2.34 23.37
N MET A 409 12.00 2.00 22.45
CA MET A 409 13.42 2.40 22.49
C MET A 409 13.57 3.93 22.42
N ALA A 410 12.83 4.57 21.51
CA ALA A 410 12.87 6.03 21.37
C ALA A 410 12.41 6.76 22.63
N LEU A 411 11.32 6.30 23.25
CA LEU A 411 10.76 6.91 24.47
C LEU A 411 11.64 6.73 25.71
N ARG A 412 12.50 5.72 25.75
CA ARG A 412 13.40 5.42 26.85
C ARG A 412 14.84 5.84 26.60
N ARG A 413 15.09 6.46 25.47
CA ARG A 413 16.43 6.94 25.13
C ARG A 413 16.81 8.14 25.98
N THR A 414 18.02 8.10 26.54
CA THR A 414 18.59 9.19 27.37
C THR A 414 19.69 9.98 26.67
N SER A 415 20.05 9.56 25.45
CA SER A 415 21.10 10.19 24.64
C SER A 415 20.58 10.68 23.29
N GLU A 416 21.24 11.69 22.73
CA GLU A 416 20.94 12.13 21.37
C GLU A 416 21.30 11.04 20.34
N PRO A 417 20.46 10.87 19.30
CA PRO A 417 20.73 9.92 18.25
C PRO A 417 21.91 10.37 17.38
N ARG A 418 22.68 9.40 16.87
CA ARG A 418 23.75 9.68 15.90
C ARG A 418 23.25 9.75 14.48
N VAL A 419 22.12 9.08 14.18
CA VAL A 419 21.45 9.10 12.89
C VAL A 419 20.13 9.81 13.06
N CYS A 420 19.85 10.78 12.21
CA CYS A 420 18.54 11.43 12.17
C CYS A 420 17.64 10.81 11.09
N LEU A 421 16.34 11.06 11.19
CA LEU A 421 15.36 10.50 10.26
C LEU A 421 15.66 10.88 8.79
N ASP A 422 16.03 12.13 8.52
CA ASP A 422 16.34 12.58 7.16
C ASP A 422 17.52 11.79 6.55
N LYS A 423 18.53 11.47 7.36
CA LYS A 423 19.68 10.67 6.90
C LYS A 423 19.35 9.20 6.66
N VAL A 424 18.47 8.61 7.45
CA VAL A 424 18.03 7.23 7.19
C VAL A 424 17.15 7.14 5.96
N ILE A 425 16.34 8.17 5.67
CA ILE A 425 15.55 8.26 4.44
C ILE A 425 16.47 8.34 3.22
N GLU A 426 17.49 9.20 3.27
CA GLU A 426 18.51 9.32 2.23
C GLU A 426 19.24 7.98 2.00
N THR A 427 19.69 7.34 3.08
CA THR A 427 20.38 6.04 3.04
C THR A 427 19.49 4.95 2.42
N MET A 428 18.21 4.91 2.79
CA MET A 428 17.27 3.94 2.21
C MET A 428 17.14 4.13 0.69
N PHE A 429 17.07 5.36 0.22
CA PHE A 429 16.95 5.65 -1.20
C PHE A 429 18.23 5.27 -1.97
N GLU A 430 19.40 5.61 -1.44
CA GLU A 430 20.69 5.22 -2.02
C GLU A 430 20.86 3.70 -2.05
N THR A 431 20.58 3.02 -0.94
CA THR A 431 20.60 1.55 -0.88
C THR A 431 19.65 0.92 -1.91
N GLY A 432 18.48 1.51 -2.11
CA GLY A 432 17.54 1.06 -3.13
C GLY A 432 18.09 1.19 -4.55
N LYS A 433 18.77 2.29 -4.86
CA LYS A 433 19.43 2.50 -6.16
C LYS A 433 20.56 1.50 -6.41
N ASP A 434 21.34 1.19 -5.38
CA ASP A 434 22.44 0.23 -5.46
C ASP A 434 21.96 -1.23 -5.49
N MET A 435 20.72 -1.48 -5.11
CA MET A 435 20.10 -2.81 -5.14
C MET A 435 19.98 -3.31 -6.59
N ASN A 436 20.50 -4.50 -6.86
CA ASN A 436 20.38 -5.10 -8.18
C ASN A 436 18.90 -5.25 -8.57
N ALA A 437 18.58 -4.90 -9.81
CA ALA A 437 17.20 -4.90 -10.33
C ALA A 437 16.44 -6.23 -10.11
N ARG A 438 17.15 -7.37 -10.12
CA ARG A 438 16.55 -8.69 -9.86
C ARG A 438 15.92 -8.84 -8.47
N TYR A 439 16.25 -7.97 -7.51
CA TYR A 439 15.71 -7.94 -6.15
C TYR A 439 14.63 -6.87 -5.96
N ARG A 440 14.18 -6.25 -7.03
CA ARG A 440 13.20 -5.17 -7.01
C ARG A 440 11.93 -5.57 -7.75
N GLU A 441 11.17 -6.50 -7.13
CA GLU A 441 9.83 -6.93 -7.57
C GLU A 441 9.79 -7.55 -8.99
N THR A 442 10.81 -8.33 -9.34
CA THR A 442 10.91 -9.00 -10.65
C THR A 442 10.68 -10.49 -10.60
N SER A 443 10.70 -11.09 -9.41
CA SER A 443 10.71 -12.56 -9.20
C SER A 443 11.86 -13.29 -9.93
N ARG A 444 12.94 -12.57 -10.23
CA ARG A 444 14.13 -13.10 -10.92
C ARG A 444 15.34 -13.29 -10.01
N GLY A 445 15.20 -13.06 -8.73
CA GLY A 445 16.29 -13.18 -7.73
C GLY A 445 15.78 -13.51 -6.34
N GLY A 446 16.70 -13.71 -5.42
CA GLY A 446 16.40 -13.93 -4.01
C GLY A 446 15.56 -15.18 -3.75
N LEU A 447 14.60 -15.08 -2.84
CA LEU A 447 13.70 -16.17 -2.49
C LEU A 447 12.87 -16.65 -3.68
N ALA A 448 12.48 -15.75 -4.59
CA ALA A 448 11.65 -16.09 -5.74
C ALA A 448 12.24 -17.18 -6.65
N VAL A 449 13.58 -17.30 -6.69
CA VAL A 449 14.28 -18.30 -7.52
C VAL A 449 14.88 -19.44 -6.72
N LYS A 450 14.87 -19.38 -5.38
CA LYS A 450 15.44 -20.39 -4.49
C LYS A 450 14.40 -21.33 -3.88
N VAL A 451 13.19 -20.87 -3.75
CA VAL A 451 12.07 -21.70 -3.30
C VAL A 451 11.62 -22.53 -4.50
N VAL A 452 12.30 -23.63 -4.75
CA VAL A 452 11.72 -24.76 -5.47
C VAL A 452 10.79 -25.43 -4.48
N ALA A 453 9.57 -25.76 -4.89
CA ALA A 453 8.65 -26.47 -4.03
C ALA A 453 9.41 -27.57 -3.27
N CYS A 454 9.45 -27.46 -1.95
CA CYS A 454 9.83 -28.58 -1.12
C CYS A 454 8.66 -29.56 -1.22
N ASP A 455 8.78 -30.51 -2.13
CA ASP A 455 7.87 -31.65 -2.26
C ASP A 455 7.94 -32.54 -1.02
#